data_93880b28bfb707e1b5e34be1c74ff4ee
#
_entry.id   93880b28bfb707e1b5e34be1c74ff4ee
#
_cell.length_a   1.000
_cell.length_b   1.000
_cell.length_c   1.000
_cell.angle_alpha   90.00
_cell.angle_beta   90.00
_cell.angle_gamma   90.00
#
_symmetry.space_group_name_H-M   'P 1'
#
loop_
_entity.id
_entity.type
_entity.pdbx_description
1 polymer ?
#
loop_
_entity_poly.entity_id
_entity_poly.type
_entity_poly.pdbx_seq_one_letter_code
_entity_poly.pdbx_strand_id
1 'polypeptide(L)'
;TLSDIDKDNGAFTYYKTSHKFSWWRLLFEYKFSVAQSLLWKESKNPLKIYDPEAILESAGFKPTPMEGKANTLVLANTMGFHRRGEFYNTNPREYAHLDFNYLESLYSRLKYLFKRDDR
;
A
#
# COMPACT_ATOMS: atom_id res chain seq x y z
N THR A 1 -12.26 -12.30 0.49
CA THR A 1 -13.33 -11.54 1.17
C THR A 1 -14.34 -12.49 1.77
N LEU A 2 -14.91 -12.17 2.93
CA LEU A 2 -15.95 -12.95 3.60
C LEU A 2 -17.35 -12.43 3.22
N SER A 3 -17.44 -11.18 2.79
CA SER A 3 -18.64 -10.54 2.24
C SER A 3 -18.40 -10.02 0.83
N ASP A 4 -19.47 -9.64 0.15
CA ASP A 4 -19.38 -8.93 -1.14
C ASP A 4 -18.68 -7.59 -0.93
N ILE A 5 -17.78 -7.25 -1.83
CA ILE A 5 -17.05 -5.98 -1.85
C ILE A 5 -17.25 -5.31 -3.20
N ASP A 6 -17.74 -4.09 -3.16
CA ASP A 6 -17.86 -3.20 -4.30
C ASP A 6 -17.02 -1.92 -4.10
N LYS A 7 -16.96 -1.09 -5.13
CA LYS A 7 -16.19 0.18 -5.09
C LYS A 7 -16.68 1.14 -4.01
N ASP A 8 -17.97 1.08 -3.65
CA ASP A 8 -18.62 2.05 -2.75
C ASP A 8 -18.56 1.63 -1.28
N ASN A 9 -18.12 0.39 -0.98
CA ASN A 9 -17.91 -0.09 0.38
C ASN A 9 -16.43 -0.26 0.76
N GLY A 10 -15.57 0.54 0.14
CA GLY A 10 -14.16 0.65 0.52
C GLY A 10 -13.29 -0.48 -0.02
N ALA A 11 -13.54 -0.92 -1.26
CA ALA A 11 -12.72 -1.93 -1.93
C ALA A 11 -11.21 -1.59 -1.87
N PHE A 12 -10.39 -2.62 -1.76
CA PHE A 12 -8.94 -2.46 -1.90
C PHE A 12 -8.64 -1.91 -3.30
N THR A 13 -8.09 -0.70 -3.36
CA THR A 13 -7.79 -0.03 -4.61
C THR A 13 -6.30 -0.09 -4.89
N TYR A 14 -5.93 -0.61 -6.04
CA TYR A 14 -4.56 -0.85 -6.43
C TYR A 14 -4.20 -0.10 -7.71
N TYR A 15 -3.02 0.50 -7.74
CA TYR A 15 -2.46 1.15 -8.92
C TYR A 15 -1.63 0.12 -9.70
N LYS A 16 -2.21 -0.41 -10.77
CA LYS A 16 -1.59 -1.48 -11.57
C LYS A 16 -0.21 -1.04 -12.07
N THR A 17 0.73 -1.99 -12.10
CA THR A 17 2.13 -1.80 -12.52
C THR A 17 2.99 -0.92 -11.62
N SER A 18 2.44 -0.26 -10.62
CA SER A 18 3.18 0.63 -9.72
C SER A 18 4.21 -0.09 -8.82
N HIS A 19 4.15 -1.42 -8.73
CA HIS A 19 5.15 -2.24 -8.04
C HIS A 19 6.50 -2.32 -8.79
N LYS A 20 6.50 -1.96 -10.09
CA LYS A 20 7.72 -2.02 -10.89
C LYS A 20 8.66 -0.89 -10.48
N PHE A 21 9.94 -1.23 -10.31
CA PHE A 21 10.96 -0.22 -10.05
C PHE A 21 11.12 0.70 -11.26
N SER A 22 11.16 2.01 -10.99
CA SER A 22 11.48 3.04 -11.98
C SER A 22 12.14 4.23 -11.28
N TRP A 23 12.94 4.99 -12.00
CA TRP A 23 13.53 6.21 -11.49
C TRP A 23 12.49 7.25 -11.06
N TRP A 24 11.37 7.31 -11.78
CA TRP A 24 10.24 8.15 -11.41
C TRP A 24 9.71 7.76 -10.01
N ARG A 25 9.51 6.47 -9.77
CA ARG A 25 9.05 5.95 -8.49
C ARG A 25 10.01 6.30 -7.36
N LEU A 26 11.31 6.10 -7.57
CA LEU A 26 12.32 6.43 -6.57
C LEU A 26 12.28 7.92 -6.21
N LEU A 27 12.21 8.79 -7.20
CA LEU A 27 12.10 10.24 -6.99
C LEU A 27 10.80 10.63 -6.32
N PHE A 28 9.69 10.00 -6.67
CA PHE A 28 8.41 10.22 -6.02
C PHE A 28 8.45 9.84 -4.55
N GLU A 29 8.89 8.63 -4.23
CA GLU A 29 8.99 8.14 -2.84
C GLU A 29 9.94 9.01 -2.01
N TYR A 30 11.06 9.42 -2.59
CA TYR A 30 12.01 10.32 -1.92
C TYR A 30 11.37 11.68 -1.62
N LYS A 31 10.78 12.33 -2.62
CA LYS A 31 10.12 13.64 -2.44
C LYS A 31 8.97 13.55 -1.45
N PHE A 32 8.16 12.50 -1.53
CA PHE A 32 7.06 12.28 -0.61
C PHE A 32 7.54 12.08 0.83
N SER A 33 8.58 11.27 1.02
CA SER A 33 9.18 11.04 2.35
C SER A 33 9.75 12.32 2.96
N VAL A 34 10.45 13.13 2.16
CA VAL A 34 10.97 14.43 2.61
C VAL A 34 9.84 15.39 2.98
N ALA A 35 8.84 15.52 2.11
CA ALA A 35 7.68 16.38 2.36
C ALA A 35 6.93 15.93 3.63
N GLN A 36 6.71 14.64 3.79
CA GLN A 36 6.08 14.07 4.98
C GLN A 36 6.86 14.38 6.25
N SER A 37 8.19 14.22 6.22
CA SER A 37 9.05 14.50 7.36
C SER A 37 9.04 15.99 7.78
N LEU A 38 9.03 16.89 6.80
CA LEU A 38 8.99 18.34 7.06
C LEU A 38 7.62 18.78 7.62
N LEU A 39 6.54 18.32 6.99
CA LEU A 39 5.18 18.67 7.39
C LEU A 39 4.78 18.07 8.73
N TRP A 40 5.30 16.90 9.06
CA TRP A 40 5.10 16.27 10.36
C TRP A 40 5.65 17.13 11.50
N LYS A 41 6.83 17.75 11.30
CA LYS A 41 7.41 18.68 12.28
C LYS A 41 6.52 19.92 12.54
N GLU A 42 5.77 20.34 11.54
CA GLU A 42 4.85 21.47 11.65
C GLU A 42 3.45 21.09 12.13
N SER A 43 3.24 19.85 12.57
CA SER A 43 1.92 19.31 12.97
C SER A 43 0.83 19.46 11.91
N LYS A 44 1.21 19.57 10.64
CA LYS A 44 0.29 19.63 9.51
C LYS A 44 0.10 18.24 8.93
N ASN A 45 -1.12 17.93 8.50
CA ASN A 45 -1.38 16.65 7.82
C ASN A 45 -0.74 16.68 6.43
N PRO A 46 0.33 15.89 6.18
CA PRO A 46 1.05 15.90 4.91
C PRO A 46 0.17 15.48 3.73
N LEU A 47 -0.80 14.60 3.94
CA LEU A 47 -1.70 14.12 2.88
C LEU A 47 -2.66 15.20 2.37
N LYS A 48 -2.94 16.25 3.17
CA LYS A 48 -3.76 17.37 2.73
C LYS A 48 -3.01 18.37 1.86
N ILE A 49 -1.68 18.41 1.99
CA ILE A 49 -0.82 19.38 1.29
C ILE A 49 -0.18 18.72 0.06
N TYR A 50 0.13 17.45 0.18
CA TYR A 50 0.77 16.67 -0.87
C TYR A 50 -0.14 15.50 -1.23
N ASP A 51 -0.99 15.70 -2.25
CA ASP A 51 -1.92 14.67 -2.70
C ASP A 51 -1.19 13.62 -3.55
N PRO A 52 -0.89 12.45 -2.97
CA PRO A 52 -0.17 11.40 -3.69
C PRO A 52 -1.01 10.81 -4.82
N GLU A 53 -2.34 10.85 -4.72
CA GLU A 53 -3.23 10.27 -5.73
C GLU A 53 -3.20 11.10 -7.01
N ALA A 54 -3.34 12.41 -6.90
CA ALA A 54 -3.25 13.30 -8.05
C ALA A 54 -1.90 13.17 -8.78
N ILE A 55 -0.81 12.95 -8.02
CA ILE A 55 0.52 12.74 -8.61
C ILE A 55 0.61 11.39 -9.32
N LEU A 56 0.07 10.32 -8.72
CA LEU A 56 0.05 8.99 -9.34
C LEU A 56 -0.77 8.99 -10.63
N GLU A 57 -1.92 9.65 -10.62
CA GLU A 57 -2.79 9.77 -11.79
C GLU A 57 -2.13 10.60 -12.90
N SER A 58 -1.47 11.70 -12.56
CA SER A 58 -0.71 12.52 -13.52
C SER A 58 0.45 11.75 -14.15
N ALA A 59 1.00 10.77 -13.43
CA ALA A 59 2.02 9.87 -13.94
C ALA A 59 1.45 8.69 -14.76
N GLY A 60 0.14 8.66 -14.98
CA GLY A 60 -0.54 7.67 -15.81
C GLY A 60 -0.96 6.40 -15.07
N PHE A 61 -0.82 6.33 -13.76
CA PHE A 61 -1.33 5.23 -12.97
C PHE A 61 -2.83 5.43 -12.71
N LYS A 62 -3.61 4.39 -12.97
CA LYS A 62 -5.07 4.43 -12.73
C LYS A 62 -5.42 3.60 -11.50
N PRO A 63 -6.20 4.17 -10.57
CA PRO A 63 -6.72 3.41 -9.46
C PRO A 63 -7.69 2.34 -9.97
N THR A 64 -7.50 1.11 -9.51
CA THR A 64 -8.36 -0.01 -9.88
C THR A 64 -8.93 -0.61 -8.59
N PRO A 65 -10.21 -0.43 -8.31
CA PRO A 65 -10.84 -1.09 -7.17
C PRO A 65 -10.92 -2.60 -7.43
N MET A 66 -10.61 -3.39 -6.42
CA MET A 66 -10.71 -4.84 -6.46
C MET A 66 -12.07 -5.24 -5.89
N GLU A 67 -13.05 -5.31 -6.78
CA GLU A 67 -14.40 -5.76 -6.45
C GLU A 67 -14.49 -7.28 -6.49
N GLY A 68 -15.33 -7.85 -5.67
CA GLY A 68 -15.53 -9.29 -5.65
C GLY A 68 -16.69 -9.73 -4.77
N LYS A 69 -17.21 -10.90 -5.11
CA LYS A 69 -18.21 -11.58 -4.30
C LYS A 69 -17.59 -12.18 -3.04
N ALA A 70 -18.42 -12.54 -2.08
CA ALA A 70 -18.01 -13.34 -0.93
C ALA A 70 -17.20 -14.57 -1.40
N ASN A 71 -16.20 -14.97 -0.61
CA ASN A 71 -15.26 -16.05 -0.91
C ASN A 71 -14.27 -15.74 -2.08
N THR A 72 -14.12 -14.48 -2.47
CA THR A 72 -13.08 -14.08 -3.42
C THR A 72 -11.74 -13.92 -2.71
N LEU A 73 -10.68 -14.52 -3.27
CA LEU A 73 -9.30 -14.30 -2.87
C LEU A 73 -8.66 -13.24 -3.76
N VAL A 74 -8.10 -12.20 -3.16
CA VAL A 74 -7.32 -11.18 -3.84
C VAL A 74 -5.86 -11.33 -3.43
N LEU A 75 -4.97 -11.55 -4.40
CA LEU A 75 -3.53 -11.55 -4.21
C LEU A 75 -2.95 -10.27 -4.78
N ALA A 76 -2.27 -9.49 -3.96
CA ALA A 76 -1.67 -8.25 -4.36
C ALA A 76 -0.21 -8.14 -3.92
N ASN A 77 0.63 -7.59 -4.80
CA ASN A 77 1.98 -7.22 -4.43
C ASN A 77 1.95 -5.84 -3.75
N THR A 78 2.08 -5.83 -2.42
CA THR A 78 2.00 -4.62 -1.60
C THR A 78 3.17 -3.65 -1.79
N MET A 79 4.18 -4.01 -2.57
CA MET A 79 5.18 -3.04 -3.06
C MET A 79 4.57 -2.01 -4.02
N GLY A 80 3.43 -2.32 -4.64
CA GLY A 80 2.69 -1.36 -5.45
C GLY A 80 1.91 -0.36 -4.61
N PHE A 81 1.65 0.81 -5.19
CA PHE A 81 0.80 1.80 -4.53
C PHE A 81 -0.62 1.26 -4.42
N HIS A 82 -1.17 1.40 -3.24
CA HIS A 82 -2.51 0.93 -2.94
C HIS A 82 -3.12 1.76 -1.81
N ARG A 83 -4.43 1.77 -1.76
CA ARG A 83 -5.19 2.40 -0.69
C ARG A 83 -6.47 1.65 -0.43
N ARG A 84 -7.10 1.96 0.67
CA ARG A 84 -8.50 1.63 0.89
C ARG A 84 -9.35 2.53 -0.01
N GLY A 85 -10.29 1.95 -0.75
CA GLY A 85 -11.29 2.69 -1.51
C GLY A 85 -12.20 3.53 -0.60
N GLU A 86 -12.97 4.39 -1.21
CA GLU A 86 -13.92 5.22 -0.51
C GLU A 86 -15.07 4.41 0.05
N PHE A 87 -15.68 4.92 1.10
CA PHE A 87 -16.71 4.22 1.83
C PHE A 87 -17.96 5.11 1.88
N TYR A 88 -18.88 4.84 1.00
CA TYR A 88 -20.16 5.55 0.90
C TYR A 88 -21.35 4.74 1.44
N ASN A 89 -21.16 3.43 1.56
CA ASN A 89 -22.21 2.50 1.95
C ASN A 89 -22.07 2.11 3.41
N THR A 90 -23.21 1.95 4.10
CA THR A 90 -23.27 1.50 5.50
C THR A 90 -23.12 -0.02 5.66
N ASN A 91 -23.08 -0.76 4.56
CA ASN A 91 -22.94 -2.22 4.64
C ASN A 91 -21.55 -2.60 5.14
N PRO A 92 -21.43 -3.31 6.26
CA PRO A 92 -20.15 -3.76 6.76
C PRO A 92 -19.51 -4.72 5.76
N ARG A 93 -18.20 -4.56 5.53
CA ARG A 93 -17.41 -5.52 4.78
C ARG A 93 -16.61 -6.38 5.74
N GLU A 94 -16.57 -7.65 5.46
CA GLU A 94 -15.74 -8.60 6.19
C GLU A 94 -14.67 -9.18 5.29
N TYR A 95 -13.44 -9.16 5.76
CA TYR A 95 -12.32 -9.75 5.04
C TYR A 95 -11.25 -10.23 6.01
N ALA A 96 -10.59 -11.31 5.66
CA ALA A 96 -9.36 -11.72 6.31
C ALA A 96 -8.17 -11.15 5.52
N HIS A 97 -7.23 -10.54 6.24
CA HIS A 97 -6.01 -10.01 5.65
C HIS A 97 -4.83 -10.86 6.11
N LEU A 98 -4.09 -11.39 5.14
CA LEU A 98 -2.89 -12.17 5.39
C LEU A 98 -1.70 -11.47 4.73
N ASP A 99 -0.76 -11.03 5.53
CA ASP A 99 0.49 -10.44 5.06
C ASP A 99 1.58 -11.50 4.99
N PHE A 100 2.10 -11.72 3.79
CA PHE A 100 3.29 -12.51 3.58
C PHE A 100 4.50 -11.59 3.47
N ASN A 101 5.09 -11.22 4.59
CA ASN A 101 6.33 -10.46 4.61
C ASN A 101 7.52 -11.37 4.29
N TYR A 102 7.83 -11.51 3.02
CA TYR A 102 8.98 -12.31 2.57
C TYR A 102 10.34 -11.59 2.77
N LEU A 103 10.32 -10.33 3.13
CA LEU A 103 11.51 -9.59 3.51
C LEU A 103 11.72 -9.63 5.02
N GLU A 104 12.14 -10.77 5.51
CA GLU A 104 13.21 -10.69 6.51
C GLU A 104 14.31 -9.86 5.85
N SER A 105 14.56 -8.67 6.40
CA SER A 105 15.61 -7.81 5.86
C SER A 105 16.89 -8.62 5.71
N LEU A 106 17.72 -8.33 4.73
CA LEU A 106 19.06 -8.92 4.59
C LEU A 106 19.80 -8.94 5.95
N TYR A 107 19.53 -7.96 6.78
CA TYR A 107 20.02 -7.84 8.14
C TYR A 107 19.51 -8.96 9.07
N SER A 108 18.23 -9.32 9.02
CA SER A 108 17.69 -10.43 9.83
C SER A 108 18.27 -11.76 9.38
N ARG A 109 18.42 -11.98 8.07
CA ARG A 109 19.08 -13.18 7.53
C ARG A 109 20.55 -13.26 7.93
N LEU A 110 21.28 -12.15 7.84
CA LEU A 110 22.66 -12.07 8.29
C LEU A 110 22.77 -12.30 9.80
N LYS A 111 21.85 -11.76 10.59
CA LYS A 111 21.80 -11.98 12.04
C LYS A 111 21.59 -13.47 12.39
N TYR A 112 20.78 -14.19 11.63
CA TYR A 112 20.62 -15.64 11.83
C TYR A 112 21.85 -16.44 11.39
N LEU A 113 22.55 -16.04 10.35
CA LEU A 113 23.79 -16.67 9.88
C LEU A 113 24.96 -16.44 10.85
N PHE A 114 24.96 -15.33 11.57
CA PHE A 114 26.01 -14.97 12.54
C PHE A 114 25.64 -15.25 14.00
N LYS A 115 24.44 -15.76 14.27
CA LYS A 115 24.10 -16.25 15.59
C LYS A 115 24.84 -17.58 15.81
N ARG A 116 26.05 -17.46 16.31
CA ARG A 116 26.87 -18.59 16.78
C ARG A 116 26.06 -19.33 17.83
N ASP A 117 25.89 -20.62 17.61
CA ASP A 117 25.29 -21.53 18.57
C ASP A 117 26.27 -21.61 19.79
N ASP A 118 26.06 -20.78 20.77
CA ASP A 118 26.71 -20.93 22.09
C ASP A 118 25.98 -22.07 22.83
N ARG A 119 26.28 -23.30 22.45
CA ARG A 119 26.02 -24.50 23.26
C ARG A 119 27.28 -25.02 23.85
#